data_7db8d55fb6c7bdd8cf872406609bd211
#
_entry.id   7db8d55fb6c7bdd8cf872406609bd211
#
_cell.length_a   1.000
_cell.length_b   1.000
_cell.length_c   1.000
_cell.angle_alpha   90.00
_cell.angle_beta   90.00
_cell.angle_gamma   90.00
#
_symmetry.space_group_name_H-M   'P 1'
#
loop_
_entity.id
_entity.type
_entity.pdbx_description
1 polymer ?
#
loop_
_entity_poly.entity_id
_entity_poly.type
_entity_poly.pdbx_seq_one_letter_code
_entity_poly.pdbx_strand_id
1 'polypeptide(L)'
;YKVVLIWNANKLNVQASNKLLKSLEEPPNKTLFILISDLKQDLIGTIYSRLLPIKFIEEEATNNVLLDEEKDTSFSNWFVEWVRLCFQANKKNKISELIDLTEKFSSMNRNKQVQFLNYVIENFRKTFLHSYNLSEKIPLEINHENFSIKNFAAFVHSENIFLIFKQLEKSIYLINRNANSKLLFLDLSLILSKLIYKKNNI
;
A
#
# COMPACT_ATOMS: atom_id res chain seq x y z
N TYR A 1 -11.97 18.49 -10.67
CA TYR A 1 -12.67 17.32 -10.09
C TYR A 1 -13.17 17.68 -8.70
N LYS A 2 -14.39 17.25 -8.36
CA LYS A 2 -14.99 17.40 -7.03
C LYS A 2 -15.21 16.01 -6.45
N VAL A 3 -14.84 15.80 -5.18
CA VAL A 3 -15.10 14.56 -4.45
C VAL A 3 -16.06 14.88 -3.31
N VAL A 4 -17.15 14.14 -3.23
CA VAL A 4 -18.13 14.21 -2.15
C VAL A 4 -18.01 12.92 -1.35
N LEU A 5 -17.50 13.01 -0.12
CA LEU A 5 -17.34 11.90 0.79
C LEU A 5 -18.47 11.93 1.82
N ILE A 6 -19.24 10.85 1.92
CA ILE A 6 -20.30 10.68 2.92
C ILE A 6 -19.88 9.55 3.86
N TRP A 7 -19.47 9.92 5.06
CA TRP A 7 -19.09 8.99 6.12
C TRP A 7 -20.32 8.50 6.88
N ASN A 8 -20.34 7.23 7.23
CA ASN A 8 -21.49 6.57 7.87
C ASN A 8 -22.79 6.75 7.07
N ALA A 9 -22.77 6.44 5.79
CA ALA A 9 -23.91 6.60 4.89
C ALA A 9 -25.15 5.79 5.33
N ASN A 10 -24.96 4.76 6.15
CA ASN A 10 -26.01 4.00 6.82
C ASN A 10 -26.83 4.79 7.86
N LYS A 11 -26.31 5.94 8.31
CA LYS A 11 -27.03 6.84 9.25
C LYS A 11 -27.88 7.89 8.54
N LEU A 12 -27.90 7.91 7.22
CA LEU A 12 -28.76 8.83 6.47
C LEU A 12 -30.24 8.46 6.73
N ASN A 13 -31.04 9.46 7.10
CA ASN A 13 -32.49 9.26 7.18
C ASN A 13 -33.10 9.16 5.77
N VAL A 14 -34.34 8.67 5.69
CA VAL A 14 -35.03 8.44 4.42
C VAL A 14 -35.13 9.71 3.58
N GLN A 15 -35.37 10.88 4.21
CA GLN A 15 -35.49 12.16 3.49
C GLN A 15 -34.16 12.60 2.86
N ALA A 16 -33.05 12.49 3.61
CA ALA A 16 -31.71 12.82 3.11
C ALA A 16 -31.30 11.84 1.99
N SER A 17 -31.59 10.55 2.18
CA SER A 17 -31.34 9.51 1.18
C SER A 17 -32.08 9.79 -0.13
N ASN A 18 -33.36 10.13 -0.06
CA ASN A 18 -34.14 10.46 -1.24
C ASN A 18 -33.63 11.72 -1.98
N LYS A 19 -33.17 12.72 -1.25
CA LYS A 19 -32.54 13.90 -1.88
C LYS A 19 -31.22 13.56 -2.55
N LEU A 20 -30.45 12.62 -1.99
CA LEU A 20 -29.19 12.18 -2.54
C LEU A 20 -29.36 11.40 -3.85
N LEU A 21 -30.46 10.65 -4.00
CA LEU A 21 -30.76 9.86 -5.20
C LEU A 21 -30.65 10.69 -6.48
N LYS A 22 -31.22 11.90 -6.48
CA LYS A 22 -31.19 12.80 -7.63
C LYS A 22 -29.75 13.15 -8.05
N SER A 23 -28.86 13.37 -7.08
CA SER A 23 -27.46 13.68 -7.33
C SER A 23 -26.63 12.45 -7.74
N LEU A 24 -27.08 11.24 -7.38
CA LEU A 24 -26.43 10.00 -7.78
C LEU A 24 -26.87 9.56 -9.18
N GLU A 25 -28.11 9.87 -9.59
CA GLU A 25 -28.63 9.58 -10.94
C GLU A 25 -28.03 10.52 -11.98
N GLU A 26 -27.94 11.79 -11.66
CA GLU A 26 -27.39 12.82 -12.52
C GLU A 26 -26.26 13.59 -11.82
N PRO A 27 -25.09 12.97 -11.68
CA PRO A 27 -23.98 13.61 -10.98
C PRO A 27 -23.48 14.82 -11.77
N PRO A 28 -23.16 15.93 -11.07
CA PRO A 28 -22.53 17.08 -11.72
C PRO A 28 -21.21 16.68 -12.40
N ASN A 29 -20.88 17.35 -13.50
CA ASN A 29 -19.67 17.07 -14.25
C ASN A 29 -18.43 17.00 -13.35
N LYS A 30 -17.58 15.99 -13.56
CA LYS A 30 -16.33 15.77 -12.83
C LYS A 30 -16.50 15.61 -11.31
N THR A 31 -17.66 15.08 -10.87
CA THR A 31 -17.95 14.82 -9.47
C THR A 31 -17.94 13.33 -9.17
N LEU A 32 -17.21 12.94 -8.13
CA LEU A 32 -17.17 11.57 -7.61
C LEU A 32 -17.86 11.54 -6.24
N PHE A 33 -18.83 10.65 -6.06
CA PHE A 33 -19.46 10.37 -4.77
C PHE A 33 -18.85 9.13 -4.17
N ILE A 34 -18.38 9.21 -2.93
CA ILE A 34 -17.86 8.08 -2.15
C ILE A 34 -18.71 7.98 -0.89
N LEU A 35 -19.43 6.87 -0.76
CA LEU A 35 -20.25 6.56 0.41
C LEU A 35 -19.54 5.46 1.21
N ILE A 36 -19.31 5.70 2.49
CA ILE A 36 -18.69 4.74 3.41
C ILE A 36 -19.75 4.25 4.39
N SER A 37 -19.86 2.94 4.53
CA SER A 37 -20.83 2.28 5.43
C SER A 37 -20.23 1.00 5.98
N ASP A 38 -20.44 0.72 7.25
CA ASP A 38 -19.94 -0.50 7.91
C ASP A 38 -20.70 -1.75 7.42
N LEU A 39 -22.00 -1.64 7.17
CA LEU A 39 -22.85 -2.74 6.75
C LEU A 39 -23.61 -2.39 5.47
N LYS A 40 -23.54 -3.29 4.50
CA LYS A 40 -24.32 -3.19 3.25
C LYS A 40 -25.83 -3.13 3.50
N GLN A 41 -26.30 -3.88 4.49
CA GLN A 41 -27.72 -4.05 4.81
C GLN A 41 -28.39 -2.79 5.33
N ASP A 42 -27.61 -1.85 5.85
CA ASP A 42 -28.10 -0.60 6.44
C ASP A 42 -28.27 0.52 5.40
N LEU A 43 -27.83 0.32 4.18
CA LEU A 43 -28.06 1.26 3.08
C LEU A 43 -29.42 1.00 2.44
N ILE A 44 -30.17 2.08 2.21
CA ILE A 44 -31.45 2.01 1.50
C ILE A 44 -31.19 1.41 0.11
N GLY A 45 -31.96 0.37 -0.27
CA GLY A 45 -31.77 -0.40 -1.50
C GLY A 45 -31.71 0.46 -2.78
N THR A 46 -32.46 1.57 -2.81
CA THR A 46 -32.45 2.53 -3.92
C THR A 46 -31.15 3.30 -4.07
N ILE A 47 -30.42 3.58 -2.99
CA ILE A 47 -29.06 4.13 -3.04
C ILE A 47 -28.10 3.05 -3.49
N TYR A 48 -28.17 1.87 -2.89
CA TYR A 48 -27.26 0.78 -3.19
C TYR A 48 -27.27 0.38 -4.69
N SER A 49 -28.43 0.37 -5.33
CA SER A 49 -28.56 0.03 -6.76
C SER A 49 -27.89 1.01 -7.72
N ARG A 50 -27.50 2.19 -7.25
CA ARG A 50 -26.84 3.27 -8.03
C ARG A 50 -25.35 3.44 -7.73
N LEU A 51 -24.82 2.55 -6.90
CA LEU A 51 -23.43 2.58 -6.48
C LEU A 51 -22.68 1.36 -7.01
N LEU A 52 -21.40 1.53 -7.27
CA LEU A 52 -20.48 0.43 -7.46
C LEU A 52 -19.95 0.00 -6.08
N PRO A 53 -20.40 -1.14 -5.52
CA PRO A 53 -19.96 -1.56 -4.20
C PRO A 53 -18.49 -2.03 -4.27
N ILE A 54 -17.66 -1.41 -3.48
CA ILE A 54 -16.29 -1.87 -3.22
C ILE A 54 -16.28 -2.40 -1.79
N LYS A 55 -16.15 -3.70 -1.66
CA LYS A 55 -16.05 -4.33 -0.35
C LYS A 55 -14.60 -4.26 0.12
N PHE A 56 -14.36 -3.47 1.15
CA PHE A 56 -13.18 -3.64 1.95
C PHE A 56 -13.46 -4.80 2.90
N ILE A 57 -12.95 -5.95 2.56
CA ILE A 57 -12.78 -6.99 3.55
C ILE A 57 -11.57 -6.44 4.33
N GLU A 58 -11.77 -6.02 5.59
CA GLU A 58 -10.74 -6.31 6.55
C GLU A 58 -10.52 -7.81 6.35
N GLU A 59 -9.43 -8.21 5.68
CA GLU A 59 -8.85 -9.47 6.06
C GLU A 59 -8.83 -9.32 7.56
N GLU A 60 -9.66 -10.10 8.25
CA GLU A 60 -9.40 -10.43 9.62
C GLU A 60 -7.93 -10.80 9.54
N ALA A 61 -7.09 -9.81 9.81
CA ALA A 61 -5.74 -10.07 10.23
C ALA A 61 -6.05 -11.11 11.25
N THR A 62 -5.80 -12.34 10.87
CA THR A 62 -6.11 -13.50 11.68
C THR A 62 -5.54 -13.11 13.01
N ASN A 63 -6.39 -12.53 13.87
CA ASN A 63 -6.13 -12.19 15.28
C ASN A 63 -5.89 -13.48 16.06
N ASN A 64 -5.61 -14.55 15.34
CA ASN A 64 -5.06 -15.84 15.74
C ASN A 64 -3.58 -16.01 15.31
N VAL A 65 -2.93 -15.04 14.72
CA VAL A 65 -1.52 -14.87 15.03
C VAL A 65 -1.55 -14.22 16.41
N LEU A 66 -1.55 -15.07 17.42
CA LEU A 66 -1.06 -14.77 18.76
C LEU A 66 -0.15 -13.58 18.61
N LEU A 67 -0.45 -12.51 19.35
CA LEU A 67 0.44 -11.41 19.64
C LEU A 67 1.81 -12.00 20.00
N ASP A 68 2.53 -12.51 19.03
CA ASP A 68 3.97 -12.54 19.07
C ASP A 68 4.34 -11.06 19.01
N GLU A 69 4.37 -10.50 20.22
CA GLU A 69 4.89 -9.18 20.55
C GLU A 69 6.39 -9.06 20.23
N GLU A 70 6.96 -9.99 19.56
CA GLU A 70 8.13 -9.81 18.72
C GLU A 70 7.67 -9.12 17.44
N LYS A 71 7.43 -7.79 17.51
CA LYS A 71 7.49 -6.93 16.33
C LYS A 71 8.72 -7.39 15.56
N ASP A 72 8.50 -8.08 14.44
CA ASP A 72 9.57 -8.80 13.77
C ASP A 72 10.59 -7.74 13.27
N THR A 73 11.51 -7.35 14.17
CA THR A 73 12.58 -6.38 13.90
C THR A 73 13.36 -6.76 12.66
N SER A 74 13.22 -8.03 12.23
CA SER A 74 13.80 -8.52 11.00
C SER A 74 13.20 -7.86 9.76
N PHE A 75 11.88 -7.60 9.68
CA PHE A 75 11.25 -6.95 8.53
C PHE A 75 11.70 -5.50 8.37
N SER A 76 11.86 -4.78 9.47
CA SER A 76 12.39 -3.42 9.45
C SER A 76 13.83 -3.39 8.90
N ASN A 77 14.68 -4.27 9.39
CA ASN A 77 16.07 -4.38 8.93
C ASN A 77 16.13 -4.77 7.44
N TRP A 78 15.34 -5.77 7.02
CA TRP A 78 15.29 -6.22 5.63
C TRP A 78 14.75 -5.16 4.68
N PHE A 79 13.75 -4.40 5.10
CA PHE A 79 13.22 -3.28 4.31
C PHE A 79 14.29 -2.21 4.08
N VAL A 80 14.98 -1.79 5.15
CA VAL A 80 16.04 -0.78 5.06
C VAL A 80 17.20 -1.26 4.21
N GLU A 81 17.68 -2.49 4.42
CA GLU A 81 18.73 -3.10 3.63
C GLU A 81 18.34 -3.19 2.15
N TRP A 82 17.14 -3.68 1.86
CA TRP A 82 16.64 -3.81 0.50
C TRP A 82 16.53 -2.48 -0.23
N VAL A 83 15.92 -1.48 0.39
CA VAL A 83 15.81 -0.14 -0.19
C VAL A 83 17.19 0.46 -0.46
N ARG A 84 18.14 0.33 0.48
CA ARG A 84 19.52 0.78 0.27
C ARG A 84 20.19 0.11 -0.91
N LEU A 85 20.06 -1.20 -1.04
CA LEU A 85 20.62 -1.95 -2.16
C LEU A 85 19.96 -1.57 -3.49
N CYS A 86 18.63 -1.33 -3.50
CA CYS A 86 17.94 -0.81 -4.68
C CYS A 86 18.51 0.56 -5.11
N PHE A 87 18.80 1.47 -4.18
CA PHE A 87 19.46 2.74 -4.49
C PHE A 87 20.88 2.57 -5.02
N GLN A 88 21.57 1.52 -4.63
CA GLN A 88 22.97 1.28 -4.99
C GLN A 88 23.12 0.28 -6.14
N ALA A 89 22.02 -0.22 -6.70
CA ALA A 89 22.01 -1.28 -7.72
C ALA A 89 22.85 -0.95 -8.97
N ASN A 90 23.05 0.34 -9.27
CA ASN A 90 23.89 0.78 -10.39
C ASN A 90 25.39 0.68 -10.11
N LYS A 91 25.82 0.37 -8.88
CA LYS A 91 27.23 0.19 -8.52
C LYS A 91 27.61 -1.28 -8.71
N LYS A 92 28.71 -1.55 -9.43
CA LYS A 92 29.13 -2.91 -9.84
C LYS A 92 29.16 -3.96 -8.72
N ASN A 93 29.51 -3.58 -7.49
CA ASN A 93 29.62 -4.54 -6.38
C ASN A 93 28.31 -4.73 -5.60
N LYS A 94 27.25 -3.94 -5.86
CA LYS A 94 26.01 -3.99 -5.10
C LYS A 94 24.93 -4.88 -5.71
N ILE A 95 25.09 -5.27 -6.96
CA ILE A 95 24.21 -6.23 -7.62
C ILE A 95 24.35 -7.63 -6.97
N SER A 96 25.57 -8.03 -6.63
CA SER A 96 25.78 -9.33 -5.94
C SER A 96 25.07 -9.35 -4.60
N GLU A 97 25.26 -8.32 -3.78
CA GLU A 97 24.59 -8.19 -2.47
C GLU A 97 23.06 -8.18 -2.62
N LEU A 98 22.53 -7.55 -3.68
CA LEU A 98 21.10 -7.56 -3.98
C LEU A 98 20.60 -8.97 -4.32
N ILE A 99 21.37 -9.73 -5.10
CA ILE A 99 21.06 -11.14 -5.43
C ILE A 99 21.05 -11.98 -4.16
N ASP A 100 22.05 -11.86 -3.30
CA ASP A 100 22.15 -12.60 -2.04
C ASP A 100 20.96 -12.30 -1.12
N LEU A 101 20.54 -11.02 -1.05
CA LEU A 101 19.37 -10.62 -0.28
C LEU A 101 18.06 -11.22 -0.88
N THR A 102 17.94 -11.24 -2.21
CA THR A 102 16.75 -11.85 -2.86
C THR A 102 16.70 -13.35 -2.67
N GLU A 103 17.84 -14.04 -2.58
CA GLU A 103 17.90 -15.45 -2.20
C GLU A 103 17.38 -15.66 -0.77
N LYS A 104 17.79 -14.82 0.15
CA LYS A 104 17.30 -14.84 1.54
C LYS A 104 15.79 -14.64 1.60
N PHE A 105 15.22 -13.70 0.82
CA PHE A 105 13.78 -13.52 0.74
C PHE A 105 13.07 -14.74 0.13
N SER A 106 13.65 -15.36 -0.89
CA SER A 106 13.07 -16.53 -1.54
C SER A 106 13.11 -17.79 -0.67
N SER A 107 14.00 -17.87 0.30
CA SER A 107 14.10 -18.99 1.25
C SER A 107 13.01 -18.97 2.33
N MET A 108 12.33 -17.84 2.54
CA MET A 108 11.19 -17.74 3.44
C MET A 108 10.00 -18.55 2.90
N ASN A 109 9.14 -19.01 3.83
CA ASN A 109 7.85 -19.55 3.41
C ASN A 109 6.99 -18.47 2.73
N ARG A 110 6.05 -18.89 1.86
CA ARG A 110 5.24 -17.98 1.04
C ARG A 110 4.41 -16.99 1.87
N ASN A 111 3.85 -17.44 2.98
CA ASN A 111 3.09 -16.57 3.87
C ASN A 111 3.98 -15.44 4.42
N LYS A 112 5.20 -15.76 4.83
CA LYS A 112 6.17 -14.76 5.33
C LYS A 112 6.62 -13.82 4.20
N GLN A 113 6.76 -14.30 2.97
CA GLN A 113 7.04 -13.46 1.80
C GLN A 113 5.91 -12.45 1.55
N VAL A 114 4.66 -12.90 1.60
CA VAL A 114 3.48 -12.02 1.46
C VAL A 114 3.39 -11.02 2.60
N GLN A 115 3.60 -11.45 3.84
CA GLN A 115 3.62 -10.56 5.02
C GLN A 115 4.71 -9.49 4.88
N PHE A 116 5.90 -9.86 4.44
CA PHE A 116 6.98 -8.90 4.18
C PHE A 116 6.62 -7.89 3.09
N LEU A 117 6.03 -8.32 1.95
CA LEU A 117 5.61 -7.39 0.90
C LEU A 117 4.48 -6.45 1.36
N ASN A 118 3.54 -6.93 2.17
CA ASN A 118 2.52 -6.08 2.78
C ASN A 118 3.15 -5.04 3.73
N TYR A 119 4.11 -5.45 4.54
CA TYR A 119 4.90 -4.55 5.38
C TYR A 119 5.62 -3.48 4.54
N VAL A 120 6.19 -3.85 3.40
CA VAL A 120 6.82 -2.92 2.44
C VAL A 120 5.81 -1.93 1.88
N ILE A 121 4.64 -2.38 1.43
CA ILE A 121 3.56 -1.51 0.92
C ILE A 121 3.17 -0.48 1.98
N GLU A 122 2.98 -0.91 3.22
CA GLU A 122 2.57 -0.03 4.30
C GLU A 122 3.64 1.04 4.61
N ASN A 123 4.92 0.65 4.59
CA ASN A 123 6.01 1.61 4.81
C ASN A 123 6.18 2.60 3.65
N PHE A 124 5.98 2.19 2.40
CA PHE A 124 5.93 3.13 1.27
C PHE A 124 4.73 4.08 1.39
N ARG A 125 3.56 3.59 1.82
CA ARG A 125 2.37 4.41 2.07
C ARG A 125 2.63 5.47 3.15
N LYS A 126 3.17 5.06 4.30
CA LYS A 126 3.54 5.97 5.40
C LYS A 126 4.56 7.01 4.95
N THR A 127 5.58 6.58 4.20
CA THR A 127 6.60 7.47 3.64
C THR A 127 6.00 8.51 2.69
N PHE A 128 5.10 8.08 1.81
CA PHE A 128 4.39 8.97 0.88
C PHE A 128 3.53 10.01 1.62
N LEU A 129 2.76 9.59 2.62
CA LEU A 129 1.96 10.51 3.44
C LEU A 129 2.83 11.51 4.20
N HIS A 130 4.02 11.07 4.64
CA HIS A 130 4.99 11.95 5.28
C HIS A 130 5.51 13.03 4.33
N SER A 131 5.72 12.74 3.05
CA SER A 131 6.20 13.71 2.05
C SER A 131 5.20 14.86 1.81
N TYR A 132 3.91 14.66 2.14
CA TYR A 132 2.84 15.65 2.01
C TYR A 132 2.43 16.31 3.34
N ASN A 133 3.24 16.16 4.41
CA ASN A 133 2.94 16.67 5.75
C ASN A 133 1.60 16.17 6.36
N LEU A 134 1.10 15.05 5.86
CA LEU A 134 -0.14 14.42 6.35
C LEU A 134 0.11 13.41 7.48
N SER A 135 1.34 13.31 7.94
CA SER A 135 1.81 12.24 8.83
C SER A 135 1.80 12.57 10.33
N GLU A 136 1.29 13.75 10.75
CA GLU A 136 1.33 14.15 12.17
C GLU A 136 0.66 13.16 13.15
N LYS A 137 -0.09 12.18 12.63
CA LYS A 137 -0.81 11.18 13.44
C LYS A 137 -0.43 9.72 13.16
N ILE A 138 0.51 9.47 12.25
CA ILE A 138 0.85 8.09 11.86
C ILE A 138 2.23 7.75 12.44
N PRO A 139 2.31 6.86 13.44
CA PRO A 139 3.60 6.45 13.98
C PRO A 139 4.40 5.71 12.90
N LEU A 140 5.60 6.18 12.67
CA LEU A 140 6.55 5.56 11.75
C LEU A 140 7.32 4.51 12.54
N GLU A 141 7.01 3.24 12.31
CA GLU A 141 7.55 2.10 13.06
C GLU A 141 8.94 1.63 12.56
N ILE A 142 9.57 2.35 11.62
CA ILE A 142 10.91 1.98 11.17
C ILE A 142 11.94 2.46 12.18
N ASN A 143 12.19 1.65 13.20
CA ASN A 143 13.27 1.86 14.17
C ASN A 143 14.57 1.25 13.62
N HIS A 144 15.29 2.00 12.83
CA HIS A 144 16.62 1.62 12.38
C HIS A 144 17.57 2.81 12.60
N GLU A 145 18.63 2.64 13.38
CA GLU A 145 19.55 3.69 13.83
C GLU A 145 20.14 4.54 12.70
N ASN A 146 20.21 4.01 11.49
CA ASN A 146 20.83 4.65 10.32
C ASN A 146 19.85 4.91 9.16
N PHE A 147 18.52 4.90 9.39
CA PHE A 147 17.53 5.14 8.34
C PHE A 147 16.64 6.32 8.69
N SER A 148 16.72 7.38 7.91
CA SER A 148 15.85 8.54 8.04
C SER A 148 14.72 8.51 7.02
N ILE A 149 13.49 8.38 7.49
CA ILE A 149 12.30 8.43 6.63
C ILE A 149 12.19 9.78 5.92
N LYS A 150 12.57 10.88 6.57
CA LYS A 150 12.58 12.20 5.92
C LYS A 150 13.45 12.21 4.67
N ASN A 151 14.63 11.60 4.74
CA ASN A 151 15.53 11.50 3.60
C ASN A 151 14.99 10.55 2.53
N PHE A 152 14.32 9.47 2.96
CA PHE A 152 13.70 8.52 2.05
C PHE A 152 12.44 9.07 1.37
N ALA A 153 11.66 9.90 2.07
CA ALA A 153 10.46 10.52 1.55
C ALA A 153 10.70 11.37 0.29
N ALA A 154 11.90 11.95 0.13
CA ALA A 154 12.26 12.69 -1.07
C ALA A 154 12.25 11.85 -2.36
N PHE A 155 12.30 10.53 -2.24
CA PHE A 155 12.32 9.58 -3.36
C PHE A 155 10.99 8.87 -3.59
N VAL A 156 9.96 9.19 -2.77
CA VAL A 156 8.62 8.61 -2.87
C VAL A 156 7.63 9.74 -3.14
N HIS A 157 7.12 9.81 -4.37
CA HIS A 157 6.29 10.92 -4.86
C HIS A 157 5.12 10.42 -5.72
N SER A 158 4.20 11.32 -6.08
CA SER A 158 2.97 10.98 -6.81
C SER A 158 3.20 10.27 -8.16
N GLU A 159 4.35 10.53 -8.81
CA GLU A 159 4.64 9.92 -10.12
C GLU A 159 5.11 8.46 -10.01
N ASN A 160 5.71 8.05 -8.88
CA ASN A 160 6.27 6.71 -8.74
C ASN A 160 5.50 5.80 -7.78
N ILE A 161 4.81 6.35 -6.79
CA ILE A 161 4.16 5.56 -5.73
C ILE A 161 3.12 4.56 -6.27
N PHE A 162 2.29 4.96 -7.23
CA PHE A 162 1.30 4.07 -7.84
C PHE A 162 1.95 2.92 -8.62
N LEU A 163 3.07 3.19 -9.29
CA LEU A 163 3.82 2.17 -10.01
C LEU A 163 4.49 1.20 -9.02
N ILE A 164 5.02 1.71 -7.91
CA ILE A 164 5.60 0.90 -6.82
C ILE A 164 4.53 -0.05 -6.26
N PHE A 165 3.36 0.48 -5.87
CA PHE A 165 2.25 -0.34 -5.35
C PHE A 165 1.82 -1.41 -6.35
N LYS A 166 1.61 -1.02 -7.62
CA LYS A 166 1.23 -1.97 -8.68
C LYS A 166 2.22 -3.13 -8.81
N GLN A 167 3.52 -2.88 -8.69
CA GLN A 167 4.53 -3.93 -8.78
C GLN A 167 4.55 -4.81 -7.52
N LEU A 168 4.41 -4.24 -6.34
CA LEU A 168 4.34 -4.98 -5.08
C LEU A 168 3.09 -5.89 -5.04
N GLU A 169 1.92 -5.36 -5.36
CA GLU A 169 0.66 -6.12 -5.43
C GLU A 169 0.72 -7.24 -6.48
N LYS A 170 1.29 -6.95 -7.67
CA LYS A 170 1.55 -7.96 -8.69
C LYS A 170 2.45 -9.08 -8.16
N SER A 171 3.47 -8.73 -7.37
CA SER A 171 4.39 -9.71 -6.79
C SER A 171 3.69 -10.59 -5.76
N ILE A 172 2.85 -10.03 -4.90
CA ILE A 172 2.02 -10.79 -3.95
C ILE A 172 1.11 -11.77 -4.71
N TYR A 173 0.42 -11.28 -5.74
CA TYR A 173 -0.44 -12.12 -6.58
C TYR A 173 0.32 -13.31 -7.21
N LEU A 174 1.55 -13.07 -7.71
CA LEU A 174 2.37 -14.11 -8.32
C LEU A 174 2.92 -15.13 -7.29
N ILE A 175 3.28 -14.67 -6.08
CA ILE A 175 3.68 -15.56 -4.97
C ILE A 175 2.53 -16.52 -4.64
N ASN A 176 1.31 -16.00 -4.52
CA ASN A 176 0.13 -16.81 -4.25
C ASN A 176 -0.20 -17.82 -5.37
N ARG A 177 0.32 -17.58 -6.58
CA ARG A 177 0.21 -18.49 -7.74
C ARG A 177 1.44 -19.37 -7.95
N ASN A 178 2.25 -19.54 -6.92
CA ASN A 178 3.42 -20.42 -6.97
C ASN A 178 4.52 -20.00 -7.96
N ALA A 179 4.63 -18.72 -8.30
CA ALA A 179 5.75 -18.23 -9.09
C ALA A 179 7.10 -18.47 -8.40
N ASN A 180 8.18 -18.46 -9.18
CA ASN A 180 9.53 -18.57 -8.66
C ASN A 180 9.89 -17.30 -7.87
N SER A 181 9.94 -17.42 -6.55
CA SER A 181 10.15 -16.28 -5.64
C SER A 181 11.51 -15.62 -5.84
N LYS A 182 12.57 -16.36 -6.16
CA LYS A 182 13.91 -15.79 -6.39
C LYS A 182 13.91 -14.84 -7.58
N LEU A 183 13.38 -15.29 -8.72
CA LEU A 183 13.27 -14.46 -9.93
C LEU A 183 12.35 -13.26 -9.70
N LEU A 184 11.26 -13.49 -8.97
CA LEU A 184 10.28 -12.45 -8.68
C LEU A 184 10.87 -11.33 -7.79
N PHE A 185 11.55 -11.67 -6.70
CA PHE A 185 12.19 -10.66 -5.84
C PHE A 185 13.32 -9.94 -6.54
N LEU A 186 14.07 -10.63 -7.43
CA LEU A 186 15.12 -9.99 -8.22
C LEU A 186 14.53 -8.99 -9.22
N ASP A 187 13.52 -9.39 -9.99
CA ASP A 187 12.82 -8.51 -10.94
C ASP A 187 12.22 -7.30 -10.24
N LEU A 188 11.51 -7.54 -9.13
CA LEU A 188 10.94 -6.48 -8.31
C LEU A 188 12.02 -5.50 -7.81
N SER A 189 13.17 -6.00 -7.36
CA SER A 189 14.28 -5.16 -6.89
C SER A 189 14.84 -4.27 -8.00
N LEU A 190 14.99 -4.82 -9.22
CA LEU A 190 15.47 -4.07 -10.38
C LEU A 190 14.44 -3.02 -10.84
N ILE A 191 13.16 -3.32 -10.76
CA ILE A 191 12.09 -2.37 -11.05
C ILE A 191 12.07 -1.25 -10.00
N LEU A 192 12.12 -1.60 -8.72
CA LEU A 192 12.15 -0.63 -7.63
C LEU A 192 13.36 0.29 -7.74
N SER A 193 14.54 -0.23 -8.08
CA SER A 193 15.75 0.59 -8.27
C SER A 193 15.56 1.68 -9.32
N LYS A 194 14.82 1.40 -10.39
CA LYS A 194 14.50 2.39 -11.44
C LYS A 194 13.44 3.39 -10.99
N LEU A 195 12.41 2.92 -10.27
CA LEU A 195 11.30 3.77 -9.83
C LEU A 195 11.73 4.76 -8.75
N ILE A 196 12.53 4.32 -7.78
CA ILE A 196 13.03 5.16 -6.69
C ILE A 196 14.03 6.21 -7.21
N TYR A 197 14.78 5.91 -8.29
CA TYR A 197 15.74 6.82 -8.88
C TYR A 197 15.13 7.92 -9.76
N LYS A 198 13.87 7.79 -10.13
CA LYS A 198 13.17 8.78 -10.95
C LYS A 198 12.96 10.04 -10.10
N LYS A 199 13.81 11.06 -10.30
CA LYS A 199 13.65 12.36 -9.66
C LYS A 199 12.29 12.97 -10.02
N ASN A 200 11.67 13.64 -9.06
CA ASN A 200 10.59 14.60 -9.34
C ASN A 200 11.14 15.64 -10.34
N ASN A 201 10.57 15.67 -11.52
CA ASN A 201 10.72 16.81 -12.42
C ASN A 201 9.69 17.87 -11.99
N ILE A 202 9.99 18.58 -10.90
CA ILE A 202 9.34 19.85 -10.54
C ILE A 202 10.17 20.98 -11.12
#